data_1b11551ede5618780f2b2b9202353895
#
_entry.id   1b11551ede5618780f2b2b9202353895
#
_cell.length_a   1.000
_cell.length_b   1.000
_cell.length_c   1.000
_cell.angle_alpha   90.00
_cell.angle_beta   90.00
_cell.angle_gamma   90.00
#
_symmetry.space_group_name_H-M   'P 1'
#
loop_
_entity.id
_entity.type
_entity.pdbx_description
1 polymer ?
#
loop_
_entity_poly.entity_id
_entity_poly.type
_entity_poly.pdbx_seq_one_letter_code
_entity_poly.pdbx_strand_id
1 'polypeptide(L)'
;MTDTRRRWLIPSLAAVLYFGQGFPFGIVNETVNLYLSVAKVDLRTVGLVGSVGIVWTLKVFWSPLIDTIGTYRTWIFGALVALSLSLAALGIVPPASGAFWAALIALAVASATQDIAIDALAIRITPDDLLGAVNSARVASYRAAMIVAGGGVAIVADRIGWRGAFIAAAALPLVLLAILFFAAPRERSEATHRENPLRALLVWIRRPGAVALLAVILLYRLGDNALMAMIRPYWISRGFSATEVGNVTTTLGMVCTIAGAVAGGAFVVRFGIYRSLLLLGIVQMLSNLAYAFVAMTNAGRPAMYGAAVIETFCGGLGTAAFLSFLMFICDRDNAATEYAVLSALFAVGRTFAVALSGYVAHDLGFASYYWLTAALALPGLALLPTIRGRLAASATSSAPAH
;
A
#
# COMPACT_ATOMS: atom_id res chain seq x y z
N MET A 1 12.28 17.91 -22.18
CA MET A 1 11.26 18.37 -21.21
C MET A 1 11.97 19.26 -20.20
N THR A 2 11.46 20.48 -19.93
CA THR A 2 12.07 21.36 -18.92
C THR A 2 11.96 20.70 -17.53
N ASP A 3 12.98 20.89 -16.68
CA ASP A 3 13.06 20.28 -15.34
C ASP A 3 11.81 20.55 -14.48
N THR A 4 11.28 21.78 -14.55
CA THR A 4 10.04 22.17 -13.86
C THR A 4 8.83 21.35 -14.31
N ARG A 5 8.68 21.08 -15.62
CA ARG A 5 7.56 20.29 -16.15
C ARG A 5 7.64 18.83 -15.70
N ARG A 6 8.85 18.27 -15.62
CA ARG A 6 9.11 16.90 -15.12
C ARG A 6 8.74 16.75 -13.66
N ARG A 7 9.07 17.72 -12.81
CA ARG A 7 8.79 17.72 -11.36
C ARG A 7 7.31 17.68 -11.01
N TRP A 8 6.44 18.18 -11.88
CA TRP A 8 4.99 18.13 -11.65
C TRP A 8 4.32 16.96 -12.37
N LEU A 9 4.75 16.62 -13.57
CA LEU A 9 4.10 15.57 -14.36
C LEU A 9 4.25 14.18 -13.77
N ILE A 10 5.43 13.80 -13.28
CA ILE A 10 5.68 12.45 -12.76
C ILE A 10 4.86 12.18 -11.49
N PRO A 11 4.88 13.04 -10.44
CA PRO A 11 4.03 12.84 -9.28
C PRO A 11 2.52 12.90 -9.59
N SER A 12 2.09 13.75 -10.53
CA SER A 12 0.68 13.82 -10.95
C SER A 12 0.24 12.56 -11.67
N LEU A 13 1.08 12.01 -12.55
CA LEU A 13 0.81 10.72 -13.20
C LEU A 13 0.76 9.60 -12.16
N ALA A 14 1.68 9.58 -11.21
CA ALA A 14 1.66 8.65 -10.10
C ALA A 14 0.36 8.77 -9.29
N ALA A 15 -0.11 9.99 -9.01
CA ALA A 15 -1.38 10.19 -8.31
C ALA A 15 -2.56 9.52 -9.04
N VAL A 16 -2.65 9.68 -10.37
CA VAL A 16 -3.71 9.06 -11.18
C VAL A 16 -3.58 7.53 -11.19
N LEU A 17 -2.36 7.01 -11.37
CA LEU A 17 -2.09 5.58 -11.38
C LEU A 17 -2.45 4.93 -10.04
N TYR A 18 -1.99 5.50 -8.94
CA TYR A 18 -2.22 4.95 -7.60
C TYR A 18 -3.64 5.18 -7.08
N PHE A 19 -4.36 6.18 -7.59
CA PHE A 19 -5.80 6.28 -7.40
C PHE A 19 -6.51 5.09 -8.07
N GLY A 20 -6.14 4.78 -9.31
CA GLY A 20 -6.63 3.60 -10.03
C GLY A 20 -6.33 2.28 -9.33
N GLN A 21 -5.21 2.18 -8.62
CA GLN A 21 -4.81 1.00 -7.83
C GLN A 21 -5.61 0.89 -6.52
N GLY A 22 -5.82 1.99 -5.82
CA GLY A 22 -6.52 1.99 -4.53
C GLY A 22 -8.03 1.75 -4.66
N PHE A 23 -8.64 2.13 -5.78
CA PHE A 23 -10.07 2.04 -5.97
C PHE A 23 -10.60 0.59 -5.96
N PRO A 24 -10.12 -0.35 -6.81
CA PRO A 24 -10.59 -1.74 -6.77
C PRO A 24 -10.26 -2.45 -5.46
N PHE A 25 -9.15 -2.12 -4.81
CA PHE A 25 -8.83 -2.63 -3.48
C PHE A 25 -9.86 -2.16 -2.44
N GLY A 26 -10.26 -0.89 -2.48
CA GLY A 26 -11.32 -0.34 -1.65
C GLY A 26 -12.69 -0.96 -1.93
N ILE A 27 -13.02 -1.24 -3.20
CA ILE A 27 -14.25 -1.97 -3.56
C ILE A 27 -14.30 -3.33 -2.85
N VAL A 28 -13.22 -4.13 -2.92
CA VAL A 28 -13.20 -5.47 -2.30
C VAL A 28 -13.29 -5.36 -0.78
N ASN A 29 -12.53 -4.47 -0.15
CA ASN A 29 -12.40 -4.45 1.31
C ASN A 29 -13.51 -3.67 2.02
N GLU A 30 -14.10 -2.65 1.38
CA GLU A 30 -15.12 -1.77 2.00
C GLU A 30 -16.50 -1.99 1.39
N THR A 31 -16.62 -1.81 0.06
CA THR A 31 -17.91 -1.78 -0.64
C THR A 31 -18.60 -3.14 -0.67
N VAL A 32 -17.87 -4.21 -1.03
CA VAL A 32 -18.43 -5.56 -1.16
C VAL A 32 -18.94 -6.08 0.20
N ASN A 33 -18.19 -5.84 1.27
CA ASN A 33 -18.63 -6.21 2.62
C ASN A 33 -19.91 -5.50 3.03
N LEU A 34 -20.01 -4.20 2.73
CA LEU A 34 -21.23 -3.41 3.00
C LEU A 34 -22.40 -3.91 2.15
N TYR A 35 -22.18 -4.12 0.85
CA TYR A 35 -23.20 -4.62 -0.07
C TYR A 35 -23.80 -5.96 0.37
N LEU A 36 -22.95 -6.95 0.69
CA LEU A 36 -23.41 -8.25 1.15
C LEU A 36 -24.17 -8.16 2.48
N SER A 37 -23.72 -7.27 3.37
CA SER A 37 -24.41 -7.03 4.64
C SER A 37 -25.79 -6.43 4.45
N VAL A 38 -25.95 -5.43 3.55
CA VAL A 38 -27.24 -4.84 3.20
C VAL A 38 -28.14 -5.85 2.49
N ALA A 39 -27.57 -6.72 1.66
CA ALA A 39 -28.29 -7.83 1.02
C ALA A 39 -28.65 -8.98 2.00
N LYS A 40 -28.34 -8.83 3.30
CA LYS A 40 -28.62 -9.82 4.36
C LYS A 40 -28.01 -11.20 4.08
N VAL A 41 -26.85 -11.21 3.42
CA VAL A 41 -26.08 -12.44 3.22
C VAL A 41 -25.51 -12.91 4.56
N ASP A 42 -25.41 -14.23 4.76
CA ASP A 42 -24.86 -14.82 5.97
C ASP A 42 -23.44 -14.29 6.29
N LEU A 43 -23.21 -13.99 7.57
CA LEU A 43 -21.95 -13.39 8.04
C LEU A 43 -20.71 -14.24 7.73
N ARG A 44 -20.87 -15.58 7.68
CA ARG A 44 -19.79 -16.49 7.28
C ARG A 44 -19.37 -16.23 5.83
N THR A 45 -20.35 -16.06 4.95
CA THR A 45 -20.14 -15.73 3.53
C THR A 45 -19.53 -14.35 3.35
N VAL A 46 -19.96 -13.35 4.13
CA VAL A 46 -19.34 -12.00 4.16
C VAL A 46 -17.87 -12.11 4.58
N GLY A 47 -17.57 -12.91 5.59
CA GLY A 47 -16.20 -13.15 6.05
C GLY A 47 -15.27 -13.74 4.98
N LEU A 48 -15.80 -14.53 4.04
CA LEU A 48 -15.02 -15.10 2.93
C LEU A 48 -14.47 -14.03 1.96
N VAL A 49 -15.04 -12.81 1.91
CA VAL A 49 -14.50 -11.72 1.10
C VAL A 49 -13.05 -11.41 1.49
N GLY A 50 -12.72 -11.51 2.77
CA GLY A 50 -11.34 -11.31 3.25
C GLY A 50 -10.33 -12.29 2.63
N SER A 51 -10.76 -13.54 2.31
CA SER A 51 -9.89 -14.53 1.67
C SER A 51 -9.50 -14.17 0.24
N VAL A 52 -10.29 -13.35 -0.45
CA VAL A 52 -9.95 -12.84 -1.79
C VAL A 52 -8.66 -12.02 -1.75
N GLY A 53 -8.32 -11.45 -0.59
CA GLY A 53 -7.05 -10.75 -0.36
C GLY A 53 -5.79 -11.58 -0.65
N ILE A 54 -5.88 -12.92 -0.64
CA ILE A 54 -4.75 -13.81 -0.99
C ILE A 54 -4.24 -13.55 -2.42
N VAL A 55 -5.09 -13.10 -3.33
CA VAL A 55 -4.73 -12.82 -4.74
C VAL A 55 -3.60 -11.79 -4.82
N TRP A 56 -3.63 -10.75 -3.98
CA TRP A 56 -2.54 -9.75 -3.93
C TRP A 56 -1.23 -10.31 -3.38
N THR A 57 -1.27 -11.37 -2.61
CA THR A 57 -0.05 -12.08 -2.18
C THR A 57 0.47 -13.00 -3.29
N LEU A 58 -0.42 -13.68 -3.99
CA LEU A 58 -0.08 -14.60 -5.08
C LEU A 58 0.43 -13.90 -6.34
N LYS A 59 0.27 -12.57 -6.47
CA LYS A 59 0.72 -11.80 -7.64
C LYS A 59 2.20 -12.01 -8.01
N VAL A 60 3.04 -12.41 -7.07
CA VAL A 60 4.46 -12.72 -7.28
C VAL A 60 4.64 -13.81 -8.33
N PHE A 61 3.72 -14.79 -8.41
CA PHE A 61 3.86 -15.91 -9.34
C PHE A 61 3.72 -15.50 -10.82
N TRP A 62 3.00 -14.43 -11.12
CA TRP A 62 2.85 -13.96 -12.52
C TRP A 62 3.53 -12.62 -12.78
N SER A 63 4.18 -12.00 -11.79
CA SER A 63 4.92 -10.76 -12.01
C SER A 63 6.03 -10.89 -13.09
N PRO A 64 6.73 -12.04 -13.26
CA PRO A 64 7.70 -12.20 -14.33
C PRO A 64 7.11 -12.10 -15.75
N LEU A 65 5.83 -12.46 -15.92
CA LEU A 65 5.15 -12.31 -17.22
C LEU A 65 5.05 -10.84 -17.62
N ILE A 66 4.86 -9.95 -16.64
CA ILE A 66 4.68 -8.51 -16.88
C ILE A 66 6.01 -7.85 -17.28
N ASP A 67 7.14 -8.37 -16.79
CA ASP A 67 8.47 -7.93 -17.23
C ASP A 67 8.84 -8.46 -18.62
N THR A 68 8.35 -9.65 -19.00
CA THR A 68 8.77 -10.34 -20.23
C THR A 68 7.86 -10.09 -21.43
N ILE A 69 6.56 -9.88 -21.20
CA ILE A 69 5.55 -9.80 -22.27
C ILE A 69 4.98 -8.40 -22.40
N GLY A 70 5.11 -7.78 -23.56
CA GLY A 70 4.52 -6.48 -23.87
C GLY A 70 5.15 -5.30 -23.12
N THR A 71 4.34 -4.30 -22.79
CA THR A 71 4.74 -3.10 -22.04
C THR A 71 3.91 -2.96 -20.78
N TYR A 72 4.42 -2.28 -19.75
CA TYR A 72 3.65 -2.02 -18.53
C TYR A 72 2.36 -1.27 -18.85
N ARG A 73 2.40 -0.34 -19.81
CA ARG A 73 1.21 0.38 -20.31
C ARG A 73 0.15 -0.56 -20.84
N THR A 74 0.52 -1.56 -21.63
CA THR A 74 -0.42 -2.55 -22.19
C THR A 74 -1.10 -3.36 -21.09
N TRP A 75 -0.33 -3.78 -20.08
CA TRP A 75 -0.84 -4.50 -18.91
C TRP A 75 -1.80 -3.63 -18.08
N ILE A 76 -1.48 -2.35 -17.85
CA ILE A 76 -2.35 -1.40 -17.14
C ILE A 76 -3.68 -1.24 -17.91
N PHE A 77 -3.63 -1.07 -19.24
CA PHE A 77 -4.83 -0.89 -20.06
C PHE A 77 -5.71 -2.13 -20.05
N GLY A 78 -5.13 -3.31 -20.24
CA GLY A 78 -5.85 -4.58 -20.15
C GLY A 78 -6.51 -4.79 -18.79
N ALA A 79 -5.78 -4.49 -17.72
CA ALA A 79 -6.29 -4.59 -16.36
C ALA A 79 -7.45 -3.60 -16.09
N LEU A 80 -7.36 -2.34 -16.55
CA LEU A 80 -8.44 -1.36 -16.41
C LEU A 80 -9.73 -1.80 -17.14
N VAL A 81 -9.62 -2.39 -18.33
CA VAL A 81 -10.77 -2.96 -19.02
C VAL A 81 -11.34 -4.15 -18.22
N ALA A 82 -10.50 -5.07 -17.76
CA ALA A 82 -10.93 -6.21 -16.96
C ALA A 82 -11.60 -5.78 -15.65
N LEU A 83 -11.07 -4.75 -14.98
CA LEU A 83 -11.67 -4.14 -13.77
C LEU A 83 -13.06 -3.58 -14.08
N SER A 84 -13.21 -2.84 -15.17
CA SER A 84 -14.51 -2.28 -15.57
C SER A 84 -15.54 -3.38 -15.83
N LEU A 85 -15.17 -4.41 -16.58
CA LEU A 85 -16.04 -5.55 -16.87
C LEU A 85 -16.43 -6.32 -15.59
N SER A 86 -15.48 -6.54 -14.69
CA SER A 86 -15.72 -7.24 -13.41
C SER A 86 -16.65 -6.42 -12.50
N LEU A 87 -16.47 -5.10 -12.41
CA LEU A 87 -17.35 -4.21 -11.65
C LEU A 87 -18.77 -4.19 -12.25
N ALA A 88 -18.91 -4.10 -13.56
CA ALA A 88 -20.22 -4.18 -14.21
C ALA A 88 -20.89 -5.53 -13.96
N ALA A 89 -20.14 -6.63 -14.00
CA ALA A 89 -20.64 -7.97 -13.69
C ALA A 89 -21.15 -8.05 -12.24
N LEU A 90 -20.42 -7.52 -11.24
CA LEU A 90 -20.86 -7.46 -9.85
C LEU A 90 -22.21 -6.74 -9.68
N GLY A 91 -22.49 -5.72 -10.50
CA GLY A 91 -23.77 -5.03 -10.50
C GLY A 91 -24.93 -5.81 -11.11
N ILE A 92 -24.66 -6.84 -11.94
CA ILE A 92 -25.68 -7.58 -12.68
C ILE A 92 -26.02 -8.91 -12.01
N VAL A 93 -25.03 -9.58 -11.44
CA VAL A 93 -25.18 -10.92 -10.86
C VAL A 93 -25.79 -10.87 -9.44
N PRO A 94 -26.55 -11.90 -9.03
CA PRO A 94 -27.09 -11.98 -7.67
C PRO A 94 -25.96 -12.01 -6.63
N PRO A 95 -26.14 -11.35 -5.46
CA PRO A 95 -25.15 -11.35 -4.40
C PRO A 95 -24.85 -12.75 -3.90
N ALA A 96 -23.60 -13.03 -3.56
CA ALA A 96 -23.09 -14.31 -3.07
C ALA A 96 -23.30 -15.54 -3.99
N SER A 97 -23.75 -15.34 -5.23
CA SER A 97 -23.83 -16.41 -6.23
C SER A 97 -22.45 -16.86 -6.69
N GLY A 98 -22.34 -18.03 -7.32
CA GLY A 98 -21.08 -18.46 -7.94
C GLY A 98 -20.54 -17.48 -8.96
N ALA A 99 -21.42 -16.83 -9.76
CA ALA A 99 -21.05 -15.78 -10.69
C ALA A 99 -20.53 -14.50 -9.98
N PHE A 100 -21.08 -14.15 -8.82
CA PHE A 100 -20.59 -13.05 -7.99
C PHE A 100 -19.15 -13.31 -7.51
N TRP A 101 -18.87 -14.49 -7.01
CA TRP A 101 -17.52 -14.87 -6.58
C TRP A 101 -16.53 -14.92 -7.74
N ALA A 102 -16.96 -15.42 -8.91
CA ALA A 102 -16.13 -15.40 -10.11
C ALA A 102 -15.80 -13.95 -10.54
N ALA A 103 -16.77 -13.04 -10.56
CA ALA A 103 -16.56 -11.64 -10.85
C ALA A 103 -15.65 -10.94 -9.82
N LEU A 104 -15.81 -11.27 -8.54
CA LEU A 104 -15.00 -10.71 -7.45
C LEU A 104 -13.53 -11.20 -7.53
N ILE A 105 -13.31 -12.46 -7.83
CA ILE A 105 -11.98 -13.02 -8.05
C ILE A 105 -11.34 -12.41 -9.29
N ALA A 106 -12.09 -12.27 -10.40
CA ALA A 106 -11.62 -11.60 -11.63
C ALA A 106 -11.22 -10.14 -11.34
N LEU A 107 -12.02 -9.42 -10.54
CA LEU A 107 -11.71 -8.07 -10.08
C LEU A 107 -10.37 -8.04 -9.31
N ALA A 108 -10.19 -8.98 -8.37
CA ALA A 108 -8.98 -9.05 -7.56
C ALA A 108 -7.73 -9.40 -8.39
N VAL A 109 -7.85 -10.34 -9.35
CA VAL A 109 -6.76 -10.71 -10.27
C VAL A 109 -6.39 -9.52 -11.18
N ALA A 110 -7.38 -8.85 -11.75
CA ALA A 110 -7.16 -7.66 -12.58
C ALA A 110 -6.51 -6.54 -11.77
N SER A 111 -6.96 -6.30 -10.53
CA SER A 111 -6.37 -5.31 -9.61
C SER A 111 -4.92 -5.67 -9.25
N ALA A 112 -4.64 -6.92 -8.87
CA ALA A 112 -3.30 -7.36 -8.55
C ALA A 112 -2.34 -7.28 -9.75
N THR A 113 -2.84 -7.56 -10.96
CA THR A 113 -2.08 -7.40 -12.21
C THR A 113 -1.79 -5.93 -12.50
N GLN A 114 -2.80 -5.06 -12.33
CA GLN A 114 -2.65 -3.62 -12.43
C GLN A 114 -1.60 -3.09 -11.45
N ASP A 115 -1.63 -3.57 -10.19
CA ASP A 115 -0.68 -3.18 -9.15
C ASP A 115 0.77 -3.42 -9.59
N ILE A 116 1.07 -4.62 -10.12
CA ILE A 116 2.41 -4.97 -10.57
C ILE A 116 2.86 -4.02 -11.68
N ALA A 117 2.00 -3.81 -12.68
CA ALA A 117 2.35 -2.99 -13.84
C ALA A 117 2.50 -1.50 -13.49
N ILE A 118 1.67 -0.97 -12.58
CA ILE A 118 1.75 0.41 -12.09
C ILE A 118 3.03 0.59 -11.27
N ASP A 119 3.32 -0.30 -10.33
CA ASP A 119 4.52 -0.22 -9.50
C ASP A 119 5.80 -0.28 -10.36
N ALA A 120 5.84 -1.18 -11.34
CA ALA A 120 6.96 -1.29 -12.27
C ALA A 120 7.13 -0.04 -13.15
N LEU A 121 6.02 0.47 -13.71
CA LEU A 121 6.06 1.71 -14.48
C LEU A 121 6.54 2.88 -13.61
N ALA A 122 6.03 3.01 -12.40
CA ALA A 122 6.42 4.06 -11.48
C ALA A 122 7.92 4.02 -11.14
N ILE A 123 8.49 2.82 -10.88
CA ILE A 123 9.92 2.62 -10.64
C ILE A 123 10.73 3.05 -11.87
N ARG A 124 10.28 2.64 -13.06
CA ARG A 124 11.01 2.92 -14.31
C ARG A 124 11.07 4.39 -14.68
N ILE A 125 9.96 5.12 -14.45
CA ILE A 125 9.86 6.55 -14.85
C ILE A 125 10.30 7.53 -13.77
N THR A 126 10.41 7.09 -12.51
CA THR A 126 10.69 8.00 -11.39
C THR A 126 12.21 8.15 -11.20
N PRO A 127 12.74 9.38 -11.31
CA PRO A 127 14.10 9.67 -10.91
C PRO A 127 14.24 9.63 -9.39
N ASP A 128 15.46 9.39 -8.92
CA ASP A 128 15.74 9.21 -7.49
C ASP A 128 15.42 10.44 -6.64
N ASP A 129 15.57 11.65 -7.20
CA ASP A 129 15.21 12.93 -6.56
C ASP A 129 13.70 13.13 -6.39
N LEU A 130 12.86 12.42 -7.15
CA LEU A 130 11.39 12.50 -7.09
C LEU A 130 10.74 11.35 -6.33
N LEU A 131 11.49 10.36 -5.84
CA LEU A 131 10.94 9.19 -5.15
C LEU A 131 10.04 9.57 -3.96
N GLY A 132 10.44 10.57 -3.17
CA GLY A 132 9.63 11.07 -2.07
C GLY A 132 8.30 11.68 -2.53
N ALA A 133 8.32 12.52 -3.58
CA ALA A 133 7.13 13.15 -4.13
C ALA A 133 6.16 12.13 -4.74
N VAL A 134 6.70 11.15 -5.49
CA VAL A 134 5.90 10.06 -6.08
C VAL A 134 5.25 9.19 -5.01
N ASN A 135 5.98 8.83 -3.95
CA ASN A 135 5.40 8.01 -2.88
C ASN A 135 4.45 8.79 -1.97
N SER A 136 4.61 10.10 -1.81
CA SER A 136 3.58 10.96 -1.22
C SER A 136 2.28 10.92 -2.04
N ALA A 137 2.39 11.15 -3.35
CA ALA A 137 1.27 11.09 -4.28
C ALA A 137 0.60 9.70 -4.27
N ARG A 138 1.41 8.63 -4.24
CA ARG A 138 0.96 7.24 -4.10
C ARG A 138 0.07 7.06 -2.88
N VAL A 139 0.59 7.35 -1.68
CA VAL A 139 -0.14 7.11 -0.43
C VAL A 139 -1.40 7.97 -0.37
N ALA A 140 -1.32 9.25 -0.73
CA ALA A 140 -2.45 10.18 -0.71
C ALA A 140 -3.57 9.71 -1.66
N SER A 141 -3.23 9.42 -2.92
CA SER A 141 -4.20 9.02 -3.94
C SER A 141 -4.81 7.65 -3.68
N TYR A 142 -4.00 6.70 -3.20
CA TYR A 142 -4.48 5.38 -2.82
C TYR A 142 -5.52 5.48 -1.68
N ARG A 143 -5.25 6.28 -0.64
CA ARG A 143 -6.19 6.50 0.46
C ARG A 143 -7.45 7.25 0.01
N ALA A 144 -7.30 8.29 -0.83
CA ALA A 144 -8.43 8.99 -1.42
C ALA A 144 -9.34 8.04 -2.24
N ALA A 145 -8.73 7.14 -3.02
CA ALA A 145 -9.45 6.14 -3.79
C ALA A 145 -10.22 5.15 -2.91
N MET A 146 -9.66 4.73 -1.77
CA MET A 146 -10.37 3.88 -0.81
C MET A 146 -11.58 4.59 -0.19
N ILE A 147 -11.48 5.90 0.10
CA ILE A 147 -12.61 6.69 0.59
C ILE A 147 -13.72 6.76 -0.47
N VAL A 148 -13.35 7.01 -1.73
CA VAL A 148 -14.30 7.04 -2.85
C VAL A 148 -14.93 5.66 -3.09
N ALA A 149 -14.14 4.59 -3.02
CA ALA A 149 -14.64 3.23 -3.17
C ALA A 149 -15.63 2.86 -2.04
N GLY A 150 -15.29 3.10 -0.78
CA GLY A 150 -16.17 2.79 0.35
C GLY A 150 -17.36 3.73 0.43
N GLY A 151 -17.14 4.96 0.93
CA GLY A 151 -18.18 5.94 1.20
C GLY A 151 -18.84 6.50 -0.06
N GLY A 152 -18.04 6.79 -1.11
CA GLY A 152 -18.56 7.35 -2.35
C GLY A 152 -19.52 6.40 -3.07
N VAL A 153 -19.14 5.13 -3.21
CA VAL A 153 -20.02 4.13 -3.86
C VAL A 153 -21.25 3.84 -3.02
N ALA A 154 -21.16 3.85 -1.69
CA ALA A 154 -22.32 3.70 -0.80
C ALA A 154 -23.34 4.84 -0.99
N ILE A 155 -22.88 6.09 -1.05
CA ILE A 155 -23.74 7.26 -1.32
C ILE A 155 -24.45 7.14 -2.68
N VAL A 156 -23.75 6.64 -3.70
CA VAL A 156 -24.37 6.39 -5.00
C VAL A 156 -25.39 5.26 -4.91
N ALA A 157 -25.08 4.19 -4.14
CA ALA A 157 -25.98 3.06 -3.94
C ALA A 157 -27.30 3.47 -3.25
N ASP A 158 -27.25 4.42 -2.30
CA ASP A 158 -28.45 4.95 -1.64
C ASP A 158 -29.37 5.70 -2.63
N ARG A 159 -28.82 6.29 -3.69
CA ARG A 159 -29.59 7.07 -4.67
C ARG A 159 -30.13 6.23 -5.84
N ILE A 160 -29.34 5.33 -6.38
CA ILE A 160 -29.66 4.60 -7.62
C ILE A 160 -29.61 3.07 -7.46
N GLY A 161 -29.49 2.60 -6.21
CA GLY A 161 -29.38 1.18 -5.87
C GLY A 161 -27.99 0.59 -6.15
N TRP A 162 -27.72 -0.57 -5.55
CA TRP A 162 -26.41 -1.25 -5.66
C TRP A 162 -26.02 -1.61 -7.08
N ARG A 163 -27.00 -2.05 -7.89
CA ARG A 163 -26.76 -2.33 -9.32
C ARG A 163 -26.21 -1.11 -10.05
N GLY A 164 -26.90 0.03 -9.88
CA GLY A 164 -26.50 1.30 -10.46
C GLY A 164 -25.14 1.77 -9.96
N ALA A 165 -24.87 1.60 -8.67
CA ALA A 165 -23.60 1.98 -8.04
C ALA A 165 -22.41 1.19 -8.60
N PHE A 166 -22.51 -0.13 -8.77
CA PHE A 166 -21.45 -0.95 -9.38
C PHE A 166 -21.24 -0.62 -10.86
N ILE A 167 -22.31 -0.35 -11.62
CA ILE A 167 -22.20 0.09 -13.02
C ILE A 167 -21.55 1.48 -13.11
N ALA A 168 -21.91 2.40 -12.22
CA ALA A 168 -21.26 3.71 -12.15
C ALA A 168 -19.77 3.57 -11.72
N ALA A 169 -19.46 2.69 -10.78
CA ALA A 169 -18.09 2.37 -10.38
C ALA A 169 -17.28 1.79 -11.55
N ALA A 170 -17.90 1.00 -12.45
CA ALA A 170 -17.25 0.45 -13.63
C ALA A 170 -16.82 1.53 -14.65
N ALA A 171 -17.44 2.71 -14.62
CA ALA A 171 -17.03 3.83 -15.49
C ALA A 171 -15.67 4.41 -15.07
N LEU A 172 -15.29 4.35 -13.78
CA LEU A 172 -14.06 4.95 -13.28
C LEU A 172 -12.78 4.36 -13.91
N PRO A 173 -12.58 3.03 -13.99
CA PRO A 173 -11.45 2.46 -14.72
C PRO A 173 -11.39 2.89 -16.18
N LEU A 174 -12.54 3.08 -16.87
CA LEU A 174 -12.57 3.57 -18.26
C LEU A 174 -12.17 5.04 -18.35
N VAL A 175 -12.57 5.88 -17.41
CA VAL A 175 -12.12 7.27 -17.34
C VAL A 175 -10.60 7.32 -17.10
N LEU A 176 -10.08 6.51 -16.19
CA LEU A 176 -8.64 6.40 -15.96
C LEU A 176 -7.91 5.88 -17.21
N LEU A 177 -8.47 4.90 -17.91
CA LEU A 177 -7.94 4.41 -19.18
C LEU A 177 -7.81 5.56 -20.19
N ALA A 178 -8.86 6.37 -20.36
CA ALA A 178 -8.86 7.52 -21.26
C ALA A 178 -7.79 8.55 -20.86
N ILE A 179 -7.69 8.89 -19.56
CA ILE A 179 -6.67 9.81 -19.07
C ILE A 179 -5.26 9.27 -19.37
N LEU A 180 -5.00 8.01 -19.04
CA LEU A 180 -3.69 7.37 -19.19
C LEU A 180 -3.35 7.14 -20.68
N PHE A 181 -4.33 6.96 -21.54
CA PHE A 181 -4.09 6.84 -22.97
C PHE A 181 -3.35 8.06 -23.52
N PHE A 182 -3.67 9.26 -23.04
CA PHE A 182 -3.03 10.51 -23.46
C PHE A 182 -1.82 10.88 -22.58
N ALA A 183 -1.84 10.55 -21.28
CA ALA A 183 -0.86 11.02 -20.30
C ALA A 183 0.31 10.04 -20.06
N ALA A 184 0.08 8.72 -20.19
CA ALA A 184 1.12 7.75 -19.90
C ALA A 184 2.23 7.77 -20.96
N PRO A 185 3.50 7.74 -20.54
CA PRO A 185 4.63 7.67 -21.45
C PRO A 185 4.49 6.47 -22.40
N ARG A 186 4.80 6.67 -23.67
CA ARG A 186 4.93 5.56 -24.61
C ARG A 186 6.25 4.87 -24.34
N GLU A 187 6.18 3.71 -23.73
CA GLU A 187 7.36 2.87 -23.58
C GLU A 187 7.81 2.43 -24.98
N ARG A 188 9.06 2.71 -25.31
CA ARG A 188 9.68 2.01 -26.46
C ARG A 188 9.80 0.55 -26.02
N SER A 189 9.20 -0.36 -26.79
CA SER A 189 9.48 -1.78 -26.68
C SER A 189 10.91 -2.00 -27.22
N GLU A 190 11.90 -1.64 -26.43
CA GLU A 190 13.24 -2.09 -26.69
C GLU A 190 13.21 -3.57 -26.35
N ALA A 191 13.23 -4.40 -27.39
CA ALA A 191 13.50 -5.83 -27.32
C ALA A 191 14.99 -6.06 -26.97
N THR A 192 15.51 -5.30 -26.02
CA THR A 192 16.80 -5.57 -25.38
C THR A 192 16.64 -6.87 -24.60
N HIS A 193 17.56 -7.78 -24.77
CA HIS A 193 17.67 -9.06 -24.07
C HIS A 193 17.24 -8.91 -22.62
N ARG A 194 15.93 -9.11 -22.37
CA ARG A 194 15.42 -9.15 -21.01
C ARG A 194 15.99 -10.43 -20.41
N GLU A 195 16.92 -10.30 -19.49
CA GLU A 195 17.39 -11.43 -18.71
C GLU A 195 16.18 -12.11 -18.07
N ASN A 196 16.24 -13.42 -17.91
CA ASN A 196 15.17 -14.13 -17.22
C ASN A 196 14.99 -13.51 -15.82
N PRO A 197 13.80 -12.91 -15.51
CA PRO A 197 13.60 -12.16 -14.27
C PRO A 197 13.86 -13.00 -13.02
N LEU A 198 13.63 -14.31 -13.08
CA LEU A 198 13.94 -15.23 -11.98
C LEU A 198 15.44 -15.38 -11.78
N ARG A 199 16.21 -15.38 -12.89
CA ARG A 199 17.67 -15.41 -12.82
C ARG A 199 18.21 -14.09 -12.27
N ALA A 200 17.68 -12.96 -12.72
CA ALA A 200 18.04 -11.64 -12.21
C ALA A 200 17.76 -11.54 -10.69
N LEU A 201 16.62 -12.04 -10.22
CA LEU A 201 16.27 -12.11 -8.80
C LEU A 201 17.25 -12.98 -8.01
N LEU A 202 17.64 -14.15 -8.54
CA LEU A 202 18.63 -15.03 -7.90
C LEU A 202 20.01 -14.36 -7.81
N VAL A 203 20.43 -13.65 -8.87
CA VAL A 203 21.67 -12.85 -8.87
C VAL A 203 21.56 -11.73 -7.83
N TRP A 204 20.42 -11.04 -7.76
CA TRP A 204 20.17 -9.96 -6.79
C TRP A 204 20.29 -10.46 -5.35
N ILE A 205 19.66 -11.60 -5.01
CA ILE A 205 19.71 -12.20 -3.67
C ILE A 205 21.14 -12.63 -3.27
N ARG A 206 21.94 -13.05 -4.25
CA ARG A 206 23.34 -13.46 -4.03
C ARG A 206 24.31 -12.28 -3.90
N ARG A 207 23.89 -11.05 -4.18
CA ARG A 207 24.77 -9.87 -4.03
C ARG A 207 25.17 -9.69 -2.56
N PRO A 208 26.43 -9.34 -2.26
CA PRO A 208 26.88 -9.11 -0.89
C PRO A 208 25.98 -8.09 -0.19
N GLY A 209 25.42 -8.38 1.03
CA GLY A 209 24.52 -7.53 1.82
C GLY A 209 23.05 -7.55 1.37
N ALA A 210 22.62 -8.37 0.40
CA ALA A 210 21.21 -8.57 0.11
C ALA A 210 20.44 -9.07 1.35
N VAL A 211 21.06 -9.94 2.14
CA VAL A 211 20.48 -10.42 3.41
C VAL A 211 20.16 -9.26 4.37
N ALA A 212 21.04 -8.26 4.48
CA ALA A 212 20.79 -7.08 5.31
C ALA A 212 19.61 -6.25 4.77
N LEU A 213 19.49 -6.07 3.45
CA LEU A 213 18.36 -5.40 2.83
C LEU A 213 17.04 -6.14 3.09
N LEU A 214 17.02 -7.47 2.91
CA LEU A 214 15.85 -8.31 3.19
C LEU A 214 15.46 -8.25 4.67
N ALA A 215 16.45 -8.29 5.57
CA ALA A 215 16.22 -8.15 7.01
C ALA A 215 15.63 -6.78 7.37
N VAL A 216 16.10 -5.69 6.76
CA VAL A 216 15.50 -4.36 6.94
C VAL A 216 14.05 -4.35 6.44
N ILE A 217 13.74 -4.91 5.27
CA ILE A 217 12.37 -4.97 4.74
C ILE A 217 11.42 -5.70 5.69
N LEU A 218 11.86 -6.82 6.26
CA LEU A 218 11.06 -7.61 7.20
C LEU A 218 10.85 -6.90 8.53
N LEU A 219 11.91 -6.30 9.08
CA LEU A 219 11.94 -5.87 10.49
C LEU A 219 11.60 -4.39 10.68
N TYR A 220 11.83 -3.54 9.66
CA TYR A 220 11.70 -2.09 9.79
C TYR A 220 10.30 -1.63 10.24
N ARG A 221 9.24 -2.29 9.75
CA ARG A 221 7.85 -1.96 10.11
C ARG A 221 7.17 -2.99 11.00
N LEU A 222 7.95 -3.88 11.61
CA LEU A 222 7.40 -4.98 12.41
C LEU A 222 6.62 -4.45 13.63
N GLY A 223 7.18 -3.46 14.33
CA GLY A 223 6.53 -2.82 15.48
C GLY A 223 5.23 -2.11 15.12
N ASP A 224 5.22 -1.37 14.00
CA ASP A 224 4.01 -0.67 13.52
C ASP A 224 2.90 -1.64 13.15
N ASN A 225 3.24 -2.70 12.40
CA ASN A 225 2.28 -3.71 12.00
C ASN A 225 1.67 -4.43 13.21
N ALA A 226 2.46 -4.70 14.23
CA ALA A 226 2.01 -5.27 15.49
C ALA A 226 1.07 -4.29 16.23
N LEU A 227 1.48 -3.01 16.36
CA LEU A 227 0.66 -1.98 17.01
C LEU A 227 -0.72 -1.86 16.34
N MET A 228 -0.74 -1.71 15.01
CA MET A 228 -1.96 -1.53 14.22
C MET A 228 -2.98 -2.66 14.43
N ALA A 229 -2.49 -3.90 14.61
CA ALA A 229 -3.35 -5.06 14.82
C ALA A 229 -4.22 -4.94 16.10
N MET A 230 -3.69 -4.30 17.14
CA MET A 230 -4.34 -4.22 18.46
C MET A 230 -4.96 -2.87 18.79
N ILE A 231 -4.89 -1.87 17.92
CA ILE A 231 -5.52 -0.55 18.14
C ILE A 231 -7.02 -0.69 18.32
N ARG A 232 -7.72 -1.28 17.35
CA ARG A 232 -9.19 -1.40 17.40
C ARG A 232 -9.67 -2.25 18.59
N PRO A 233 -9.11 -3.46 18.88
CA PRO A 233 -9.44 -4.21 20.08
C PRO A 233 -9.22 -3.41 21.37
N TYR A 234 -8.14 -2.64 21.46
CA TYR A 234 -7.88 -1.81 22.63
C TYR A 234 -8.93 -0.71 22.81
N TRP A 235 -9.34 -0.02 21.74
CA TRP A 235 -10.39 1.00 21.81
C TRP A 235 -11.73 0.41 22.28
N ILE A 236 -12.12 -0.76 21.76
CA ILE A 236 -13.34 -1.46 22.18
C ILE A 236 -13.24 -1.85 23.65
N SER A 237 -12.09 -2.37 24.12
CA SER A 237 -11.90 -2.71 25.54
C SER A 237 -12.00 -1.50 26.48
N ARG A 238 -11.77 -0.28 25.96
CA ARG A 238 -11.92 1.00 26.68
C ARG A 238 -13.33 1.56 26.62
N GLY A 239 -14.32 0.84 26.06
CA GLY A 239 -15.73 1.23 26.02
C GLY A 239 -16.08 2.23 24.91
N PHE A 240 -15.26 2.35 23.87
CA PHE A 240 -15.61 3.13 22.68
C PHE A 240 -16.58 2.34 21.81
N SER A 241 -17.54 3.02 21.19
CA SER A 241 -18.45 2.36 20.25
C SER A 241 -17.73 1.99 18.95
N ALA A 242 -18.21 0.93 18.28
CA ALA A 242 -17.66 0.52 16.99
C ALA A 242 -17.69 1.65 15.94
N THR A 243 -18.76 2.47 15.96
CA THR A 243 -18.89 3.63 15.07
C THR A 243 -17.82 4.69 15.35
N GLU A 244 -17.56 4.99 16.63
CA GLU A 244 -16.56 5.95 17.07
C GLU A 244 -15.15 5.48 16.69
N VAL A 245 -14.86 4.20 16.93
CA VAL A 245 -13.59 3.55 16.51
C VAL A 245 -13.43 3.64 14.99
N GLY A 246 -14.45 3.29 14.23
CA GLY A 246 -14.45 3.39 12.77
C GLY A 246 -14.19 4.81 12.28
N ASN A 247 -14.90 5.81 12.82
CA ASN A 247 -14.74 7.20 12.42
C ASN A 247 -13.31 7.72 12.69
N VAL A 248 -12.76 7.42 13.86
CA VAL A 248 -11.44 7.93 14.24
C VAL A 248 -10.33 7.16 13.54
N THR A 249 -10.33 5.83 13.62
CA THR A 249 -9.22 5.03 13.07
C THR A 249 -9.26 4.93 11.53
N THR A 250 -10.43 5.08 10.91
CA THR A 250 -10.58 5.01 9.46
C THR A 250 -10.59 6.42 8.86
N THR A 251 -11.61 7.24 9.14
CA THR A 251 -11.77 8.53 8.46
C THR A 251 -10.68 9.53 8.86
N LEU A 252 -10.58 9.84 10.15
CA LEU A 252 -9.57 10.78 10.65
C LEU A 252 -8.16 10.22 10.43
N GLY A 253 -7.97 8.92 10.67
CA GLY A 253 -6.71 8.23 10.45
C GLY A 253 -6.25 8.28 8.99
N MET A 254 -7.15 8.14 8.00
CA MET A 254 -6.80 8.30 6.58
C MET A 254 -6.32 9.73 6.26
N VAL A 255 -7.00 10.75 6.77
CA VAL A 255 -6.60 12.16 6.58
C VAL A 255 -5.22 12.41 7.19
N CYS A 256 -4.99 11.97 8.43
CA CYS A 256 -3.70 12.09 9.11
C CYS A 256 -2.59 11.33 8.36
N THR A 257 -2.88 10.12 7.87
CA THR A 257 -1.92 9.34 7.06
C THR A 257 -1.55 10.06 5.77
N ILE A 258 -2.51 10.69 5.07
CA ILE A 258 -2.24 11.48 3.87
C ILE A 258 -1.33 12.66 4.21
N ALA A 259 -1.65 13.44 5.24
CA ALA A 259 -0.85 14.57 5.68
C ALA A 259 0.57 14.11 6.07
N GLY A 260 0.70 13.01 6.82
CA GLY A 260 1.98 12.39 7.16
C GLY A 260 2.77 11.94 5.94
N ALA A 261 2.13 11.30 4.96
CA ALA A 261 2.80 10.84 3.74
C ALA A 261 3.32 12.01 2.89
N VAL A 262 2.56 13.10 2.78
CA VAL A 262 3.00 14.31 2.08
C VAL A 262 4.23 14.91 2.78
N ALA A 263 4.19 15.06 4.10
CA ALA A 263 5.31 15.56 4.88
C ALA A 263 6.53 14.62 4.81
N GLY A 264 6.30 13.30 4.90
CA GLY A 264 7.35 12.27 4.80
C GLY A 264 8.04 12.26 3.44
N GLY A 265 7.28 12.38 2.36
CA GLY A 265 7.86 12.46 1.03
C GLY A 265 8.65 13.74 0.77
N ALA A 266 8.16 14.88 1.28
CA ALA A 266 8.93 16.14 1.25
C ALA A 266 10.26 15.98 2.03
N PHE A 267 10.22 15.25 3.15
CA PHE A 267 11.41 14.96 3.93
C PHE A 267 12.40 14.07 3.15
N VAL A 268 11.90 13.05 2.43
CA VAL A 268 12.73 12.18 1.56
C VAL A 268 13.40 13.00 0.46
N VAL A 269 12.66 13.88 -0.21
CA VAL A 269 13.21 14.77 -1.26
C VAL A 269 14.31 15.67 -0.71
N ARG A 270 14.14 16.21 0.51
CA ARG A 270 15.09 17.15 1.09
C ARG A 270 16.33 16.50 1.69
N PHE A 271 16.17 15.36 2.38
CA PHE A 271 17.23 14.75 3.20
C PHE A 271 17.75 13.41 2.67
N GLY A 272 17.14 12.89 1.60
CA GLY A 272 17.47 11.60 1.01
C GLY A 272 16.91 10.40 1.78
N ILE A 273 16.96 9.23 1.15
CA ILE A 273 16.30 8.00 1.64
C ILE A 273 16.86 7.53 2.98
N TYR A 274 18.18 7.45 3.13
CA TYR A 274 18.80 6.92 4.34
C TYR A 274 18.44 7.70 5.60
N ARG A 275 18.60 9.04 5.54
CA ARG A 275 18.25 9.91 6.67
C ARG A 275 16.77 9.87 6.99
N SER A 276 15.95 9.78 5.96
CA SER A 276 14.49 9.69 6.13
C SER A 276 14.08 8.39 6.78
N LEU A 277 14.62 7.25 6.36
CA LEU A 277 14.38 5.97 7.04
C LEU A 277 14.77 6.03 8.50
N LEU A 278 15.95 6.57 8.81
CA LEU A 278 16.43 6.63 10.19
C LEU A 278 15.57 7.56 11.06
N LEU A 279 15.41 8.82 10.65
CA LEU A 279 14.74 9.81 11.46
C LEU A 279 13.23 9.59 11.55
N LEU A 280 12.57 9.32 10.41
CA LEU A 280 11.13 9.06 10.40
C LEU A 280 10.80 7.70 11.02
N GLY A 281 11.69 6.71 10.92
CA GLY A 281 11.57 5.44 11.64
C GLY A 281 11.65 5.60 13.16
N ILE A 282 12.55 6.46 13.65
CA ILE A 282 12.62 6.81 15.08
C ILE A 282 11.34 7.53 15.52
N VAL A 283 10.87 8.51 14.74
CA VAL A 283 9.62 9.23 15.04
C VAL A 283 8.44 8.27 15.10
N GLN A 284 8.37 7.32 14.14
CA GLN A 284 7.34 6.28 14.12
C GLN A 284 7.43 5.36 15.35
N MET A 285 8.62 4.90 15.70
CA MET A 285 8.84 4.10 16.91
C MET A 285 8.39 4.85 18.18
N LEU A 286 8.70 6.13 18.28
CA LEU A 286 8.28 6.97 19.41
C LEU A 286 6.77 7.18 19.43
N SER A 287 6.09 7.23 18.28
CA SER A 287 4.63 7.34 18.22
C SER A 287 3.92 6.13 18.83
N ASN A 288 4.53 4.94 18.77
CA ASN A 288 3.99 3.74 19.42
C ASN A 288 3.91 3.92 20.94
N LEU A 289 4.82 4.71 21.52
CA LEU A 289 4.82 5.02 22.96
C LEU A 289 3.61 5.86 23.38
N ALA A 290 2.95 6.58 22.46
CA ALA A 290 1.72 7.31 22.78
C ALA A 290 0.62 6.34 23.23
N TYR A 291 0.45 5.22 22.52
CA TYR A 291 -0.49 4.17 22.93
C TYR A 291 -0.04 3.45 24.23
N ALA A 292 1.26 3.21 24.39
CA ALA A 292 1.81 2.64 25.62
C ALA A 292 1.51 3.54 26.84
N PHE A 293 1.73 4.85 26.70
CA PHE A 293 1.45 5.83 27.74
C PHE A 293 -0.05 5.86 28.09
N VAL A 294 -0.92 5.93 27.08
CA VAL A 294 -2.38 5.94 27.27
C VAL A 294 -2.85 4.66 27.97
N ALA A 295 -2.28 3.51 27.62
CA ALA A 295 -2.62 2.23 28.23
C ALA A 295 -2.14 2.13 29.69
N MET A 296 -0.94 2.63 29.99
CA MET A 296 -0.37 2.62 31.36
C MET A 296 -1.14 3.55 32.30
N THR A 297 -1.46 4.74 31.85
CA THR A 297 -2.11 5.78 32.68
C THR A 297 -3.62 5.65 32.73
N ASN A 298 -4.20 4.74 31.96
CA ASN A 298 -5.64 4.65 31.75
C ASN A 298 -6.26 6.01 31.35
N ALA A 299 -5.51 6.81 30.59
CA ALA A 299 -5.92 8.15 30.20
C ALA A 299 -7.26 8.18 29.48
N GLY A 300 -7.96 9.29 29.60
CA GLY A 300 -9.33 9.46 29.06
C GLY A 300 -9.39 9.57 27.53
N ARG A 301 -10.61 9.76 27.02
CA ARG A 301 -10.92 9.84 25.58
C ARG A 301 -10.02 10.83 24.80
N PRO A 302 -9.75 12.07 25.28
CA PRO A 302 -8.89 13.01 24.53
C PRO A 302 -7.48 12.48 24.27
N ALA A 303 -6.88 11.76 25.23
CA ALA A 303 -5.55 11.16 25.06
C ALA A 303 -5.58 10.01 24.05
N MET A 304 -6.66 9.23 24.02
CA MET A 304 -6.86 8.18 23.00
C MET A 304 -6.92 8.77 21.58
N TYR A 305 -7.68 9.86 21.38
CA TYR A 305 -7.73 10.57 20.10
C TYR A 305 -6.35 11.14 19.72
N GLY A 306 -5.66 11.74 20.67
CA GLY A 306 -4.30 12.26 20.47
C GLY A 306 -3.32 11.16 20.03
N ALA A 307 -3.34 10.00 20.69
CA ALA A 307 -2.52 8.87 20.32
C ALA A 307 -2.83 8.36 18.90
N ALA A 308 -4.12 8.30 18.51
CA ALA A 308 -4.51 7.90 17.17
C ALA A 308 -4.03 8.87 16.09
N VAL A 309 -4.15 10.18 16.33
CA VAL A 309 -3.70 11.22 15.40
C VAL A 309 -2.18 11.17 15.24
N ILE A 310 -1.43 11.10 16.34
CA ILE A 310 0.02 11.02 16.34
C ILE A 310 0.49 9.77 15.60
N GLU A 311 -0.07 8.62 15.93
CA GLU A 311 0.31 7.33 15.32
C GLU A 311 0.03 7.31 13.82
N THR A 312 -1.19 7.67 13.40
CA THR A 312 -1.56 7.61 11.98
C THR A 312 -0.79 8.63 11.13
N PHE A 313 -0.50 9.81 11.68
CA PHE A 313 0.35 10.81 11.02
C PHE A 313 1.79 10.31 10.86
N CYS A 314 2.40 9.81 11.95
CA CYS A 314 3.75 9.23 11.92
C CYS A 314 3.80 7.98 11.02
N GLY A 315 2.75 7.15 11.01
CA GLY A 315 2.59 6.03 10.09
C GLY A 315 2.63 6.45 8.63
N GLY A 316 2.02 7.59 8.29
CA GLY A 316 2.13 8.21 6.98
C GLY A 316 3.55 8.63 6.63
N LEU A 317 4.24 9.34 7.55
CA LEU A 317 5.65 9.74 7.41
C LEU A 317 6.55 8.55 7.08
N GLY A 318 6.50 7.50 7.92
CA GLY A 318 7.32 6.30 7.76
C GLY A 318 6.98 5.51 6.50
N THR A 319 5.70 5.49 6.09
CA THR A 319 5.25 4.80 4.87
C THR A 319 5.88 5.42 3.62
N ALA A 320 5.87 6.74 3.49
CA ALA A 320 6.46 7.42 2.33
C ALA A 320 7.97 7.15 2.22
N ALA A 321 8.70 7.18 3.34
CA ALA A 321 10.12 6.86 3.36
C ALA A 321 10.40 5.40 2.99
N PHE A 322 9.64 4.47 3.55
CA PHE A 322 9.82 3.03 3.31
C PHE A 322 9.49 2.64 1.85
N LEU A 323 8.41 3.17 1.29
CA LEU A 323 8.07 2.92 -0.11
C LEU A 323 9.11 3.52 -1.06
N SER A 324 9.65 4.72 -0.74
CA SER A 324 10.75 5.31 -1.51
C SER A 324 11.99 4.43 -1.48
N PHE A 325 12.31 3.83 -0.33
CA PHE A 325 13.39 2.87 -0.20
C PHE A 325 13.15 1.61 -1.04
N LEU A 326 11.96 1.01 -0.98
CA LEU A 326 11.64 -0.17 -1.78
C LEU A 326 11.76 0.09 -3.28
N MET A 327 11.28 1.24 -3.76
CA MET A 327 11.41 1.62 -5.17
C MET A 327 12.87 1.84 -5.57
N PHE A 328 13.66 2.46 -4.68
CA PHE A 328 15.06 2.81 -4.95
C PHE A 328 15.97 1.58 -5.12
N ILE A 329 15.71 0.53 -4.35
CA ILE A 329 16.55 -0.70 -4.40
C ILE A 329 16.20 -1.65 -5.55
N CYS A 330 15.07 -1.43 -6.24
CA CYS A 330 14.66 -2.24 -7.38
C CYS A 330 15.44 -1.87 -8.64
N ASP A 331 15.80 -2.88 -9.42
CA ASP A 331 16.31 -2.70 -10.77
C ASP A 331 15.17 -2.25 -11.70
N ARG A 332 15.42 -1.21 -12.49
CA ARG A 332 14.42 -0.64 -13.40
C ARG A 332 14.04 -1.59 -14.55
N ASP A 333 14.93 -2.49 -14.92
CA ASP A 333 14.71 -3.43 -16.02
C ASP A 333 13.85 -4.65 -15.62
N ASN A 334 13.90 -5.03 -14.32
CA ASN A 334 13.12 -6.14 -13.75
C ASN A 334 12.18 -5.65 -12.62
N ALA A 335 11.69 -4.43 -12.73
CA ALA A 335 10.98 -3.73 -11.66
C ALA A 335 9.70 -4.45 -11.20
N ALA A 336 8.94 -5.08 -12.11
CA ALA A 336 7.72 -5.79 -11.78
C ALA A 336 8.01 -7.00 -10.87
N THR A 337 8.98 -7.81 -11.23
CA THR A 337 9.37 -9.01 -10.48
C THR A 337 10.00 -8.64 -9.14
N GLU A 338 11.00 -7.76 -9.14
CA GLU A 338 11.72 -7.41 -7.93
C GLU A 338 10.81 -6.73 -6.91
N TYR A 339 10.04 -5.73 -7.33
CA TYR A 339 9.15 -5.02 -6.42
C TYR A 339 8.02 -5.93 -5.89
N ALA A 340 7.48 -6.83 -6.73
CA ALA A 340 6.48 -7.80 -6.28
C ALA A 340 7.04 -8.73 -5.19
N VAL A 341 8.27 -9.22 -5.34
CA VAL A 341 8.94 -10.07 -4.34
C VAL A 341 9.23 -9.30 -3.05
N LEU A 342 9.78 -8.08 -3.15
CA LEU A 342 10.07 -7.26 -1.97
C LEU A 342 8.81 -6.86 -1.21
N SER A 343 7.76 -6.50 -1.93
CA SER A 343 6.45 -6.18 -1.33
C SER A 343 5.77 -7.41 -0.70
N ALA A 344 5.92 -8.59 -1.29
CA ALA A 344 5.43 -9.84 -0.69
C ALA A 344 6.22 -10.19 0.58
N LEU A 345 7.54 -10.01 0.60
CA LEU A 345 8.36 -10.20 1.79
C LEU A 345 7.92 -9.29 2.94
N PHE A 346 7.65 -8.02 2.63
CA PHE A 346 7.08 -7.09 3.60
C PHE A 346 5.71 -7.56 4.11
N ALA A 347 4.83 -8.06 3.22
CA ALA A 347 3.52 -8.59 3.59
C ALA A 347 3.63 -9.82 4.50
N VAL A 348 4.62 -10.70 4.27
CA VAL A 348 4.91 -11.85 5.15
C VAL A 348 5.27 -11.36 6.55
N GLY A 349 6.20 -10.42 6.69
CA GLY A 349 6.56 -9.83 7.99
C GLY A 349 5.35 -9.23 8.72
N ARG A 350 4.50 -8.51 7.99
CA ARG A 350 3.23 -7.97 8.52
C ARG A 350 2.30 -9.07 9.01
N THR A 351 2.13 -10.14 8.23
CA THR A 351 1.23 -11.24 8.59
C THR A 351 1.67 -11.94 9.87
N PHE A 352 2.98 -12.19 10.03
CA PHE A 352 3.53 -12.74 11.27
C PHE A 352 3.31 -11.81 12.47
N ALA A 353 3.58 -10.51 12.30
CA ALA A 353 3.36 -9.54 13.37
C ALA A 353 1.89 -9.54 13.82
N VAL A 354 0.95 -9.48 12.88
CA VAL A 354 -0.50 -9.47 13.17
C VAL A 354 -0.97 -10.77 13.81
N ALA A 355 -0.51 -11.93 13.32
CA ALA A 355 -0.94 -13.23 13.81
C ALA A 355 -0.53 -13.47 15.28
N LEU A 356 0.64 -12.99 15.67
CA LEU A 356 1.14 -13.14 17.06
C LEU A 356 0.59 -12.07 18.00
N SER A 357 0.14 -10.93 17.47
CA SER A 357 -0.28 -9.76 18.24
C SER A 357 -1.38 -10.06 19.27
N GLY A 358 -2.38 -10.85 18.88
CA GLY A 358 -3.50 -11.19 19.76
C GLY A 358 -3.07 -12.01 20.97
N TYR A 359 -2.22 -13.03 20.77
CA TYR A 359 -1.68 -13.86 21.84
C TYR A 359 -0.83 -13.06 22.79
N VAL A 360 0.11 -12.28 22.24
CA VAL A 360 1.04 -11.48 23.06
C VAL A 360 0.30 -10.37 23.83
N ALA A 361 -0.68 -9.71 23.22
CA ALA A 361 -1.49 -8.69 23.89
C ALA A 361 -2.38 -9.28 24.99
N HIS A 362 -2.88 -10.52 24.81
CA HIS A 362 -3.64 -11.24 25.83
C HIS A 362 -2.77 -11.54 27.06
N ASP A 363 -1.57 -12.06 26.84
CA ASP A 363 -0.70 -12.54 27.93
C ASP A 363 -0.03 -11.38 28.69
N LEU A 364 0.41 -10.33 27.99
CA LEU A 364 1.14 -9.21 28.56
C LEU A 364 0.24 -8.03 28.99
N GLY A 365 -0.99 -7.98 28.51
CA GLY A 365 -1.85 -6.80 28.60
C GLY A 365 -1.43 -5.68 27.64
N PHE A 366 -2.36 -4.77 27.31
CA PHE A 366 -2.16 -3.74 26.29
C PHE A 366 -0.99 -2.78 26.59
N ALA A 367 -0.78 -2.41 27.86
CA ALA A 367 0.29 -1.48 28.22
C ALA A 367 1.68 -2.06 27.88
N SER A 368 1.98 -3.25 28.37
CA SER A 368 3.26 -3.94 28.10
C SER A 368 3.41 -4.31 26.62
N TYR A 369 2.30 -4.68 25.99
CA TYR A 369 2.27 -4.96 24.57
C TYR A 369 2.68 -3.76 23.71
N TYR A 370 2.18 -2.55 23.99
CA TYR A 370 2.56 -1.36 23.22
C TYR A 370 4.01 -0.94 23.45
N TRP A 371 4.57 -1.15 24.66
CA TRP A 371 6.01 -1.02 24.88
C TRP A 371 6.81 -2.00 24.03
N LEU A 372 6.35 -3.25 23.94
CA LEU A 372 6.97 -4.26 23.10
C LEU A 372 6.93 -3.86 21.61
N THR A 373 5.83 -3.27 21.12
CA THR A 373 5.76 -2.83 19.72
C THR A 373 6.77 -1.74 19.40
N ALA A 374 7.05 -0.82 20.33
CA ALA A 374 8.14 0.15 20.17
C ALA A 374 9.51 -0.55 20.15
N ALA A 375 9.75 -1.53 21.04
CA ALA A 375 10.99 -2.30 21.04
C ALA A 375 11.19 -3.13 19.77
N LEU A 376 10.12 -3.66 19.17
CA LEU A 376 10.16 -4.42 17.90
C LEU A 376 10.59 -3.57 16.70
N ALA A 377 10.55 -2.25 16.77
CA ALA A 377 11.08 -1.38 15.73
C ALA A 377 12.61 -1.25 15.79
N LEU A 378 13.23 -1.48 16.96
CA LEU A 378 14.68 -1.32 17.17
C LEU A 378 15.55 -2.18 16.25
N PRO A 379 15.29 -3.49 16.05
CA PRO A 379 16.11 -4.31 15.16
C PRO A 379 16.18 -3.77 13.73
N GLY A 380 15.03 -3.31 13.17
CA GLY A 380 14.98 -2.72 11.85
C GLY A 380 15.82 -1.42 11.76
N LEU A 381 15.71 -0.56 12.76
CA LEU A 381 16.48 0.68 12.83
C LEU A 381 17.99 0.41 13.04
N ALA A 382 18.34 -0.56 13.88
CA ALA A 382 19.73 -0.94 14.15
C ALA A 382 20.44 -1.54 12.92
N LEU A 383 19.69 -2.11 11.99
CA LEU A 383 20.22 -2.65 10.72
C LEU A 383 20.46 -1.56 9.66
N LEU A 384 19.86 -0.37 9.75
CA LEU A 384 20.00 0.68 8.73
C LEU A 384 21.46 1.08 8.45
N PRO A 385 22.38 1.19 9.42
CA PRO A 385 23.77 1.50 9.14
C PRO A 385 24.46 0.51 8.22
N THR A 386 24.08 -0.78 8.25
CA THR A 386 24.69 -1.83 7.42
C THR A 386 24.37 -1.66 5.93
N ILE A 387 23.28 -0.99 5.59
CA ILE A 387 22.87 -0.73 4.20
C ILE A 387 23.26 0.67 3.70
N ARG A 388 23.82 1.54 4.56
CA ARG A 388 24.16 2.93 4.23
C ARG A 388 25.08 3.05 3.03
N GLY A 389 26.15 2.25 2.98
CA GLY A 389 27.13 2.28 1.90
C GLY A 389 26.51 1.93 0.54
N ARG A 390 25.52 1.04 0.51
CA ARG A 390 24.79 0.66 -0.71
C ARG A 390 23.87 1.75 -1.20
N LEU A 391 23.12 2.37 -0.29
CA LEU A 391 22.25 3.50 -0.65
C LEU A 391 23.05 4.68 -1.19
N ALA A 392 24.32 4.85 -0.76
CA ALA A 392 25.24 5.85 -1.29
C ALA A 392 25.80 5.44 -2.67
N ALA A 393 26.20 4.17 -2.86
CA ALA A 393 26.77 3.66 -4.10
C ALA A 393 25.73 3.64 -5.25
N SER A 394 24.48 3.29 -4.96
CA SER A 394 23.40 3.31 -5.96
C SER A 394 23.07 4.74 -6.41
N ALA A 395 23.18 5.73 -5.51
CA ALA A 395 22.96 7.14 -5.84
C ALA A 395 24.04 7.70 -6.78
N THR A 396 25.28 7.17 -6.74
CA THR A 396 26.38 7.60 -7.64
C THR A 396 26.32 6.93 -9.01
N SER A 397 25.75 5.72 -9.11
CA SER A 397 25.62 5.01 -10.38
C SER A 397 24.47 5.54 -11.25
N SER A 398 23.52 6.24 -10.68
CA SER A 398 22.38 6.86 -11.37
C SER A 398 22.66 8.32 -11.83
N ALA A 399 23.83 8.88 -11.53
CA ALA A 399 24.23 10.18 -12.04
C ALA A 399 24.57 10.03 -13.54
N PRO A 400 23.98 10.87 -14.44
CA PRO A 400 24.33 10.84 -15.85
C PRO A 400 25.82 11.16 -15.99
N ALA A 401 26.56 10.32 -16.73
CA ALA A 401 27.88 10.65 -17.21
C ALA A 401 27.75 11.94 -18.03
N HIS A 402 28.41 13.00 -17.57
CA HIS A 402 28.46 14.31 -18.22
C HIS A 402 29.19 14.24 -19.56
#